data_ac41039a7718f8f097f13141d1c92134
#
_entry.id   ac41039a7718f8f097f13141d1c92134
#
_cell.length_a   1.000
_cell.length_b   1.000
_cell.length_c   1.000
_cell.angle_alpha   90.00
_cell.angle_beta   90.00
_cell.angle_gamma   90.00
#
_symmetry.space_group_name_H-M   'P 1'
#
loop_
_entity.id
_entity.type
_entity.pdbx_description
1 polymer ?
#
loop_
_entity_poly.entity_id
_entity_poly.type
_entity_poly.pdbx_seq_one_letter_code
_entity_poly.pdbx_strand_id
1 'polypeptide(L)'
;MERSAPDSGKYLIRQIFHDYRDEICSSLSLTDTQKSAALMISMCKTAELGFNASVCPNCGIQLHYASCNNRNCPCCQWPSQQGWILQRKNEVIPDIPYYHIILTVPHDLNPLIRLNEKTLLGKLFSCSSQAVIDLCRDRRFLGAVPGIVSVLHTWKQNLLPHYHIHMIVSGGGLNPLGQFISQNDPSRNRKKQPEFEGGFFLPMAALTNLFRGKMMDVVKRLWRKNLLALPNGNTYSDPNGWAAFCESLYGTKWVGKIVKTFNGNGNAIEYLARYTFRTAISNSRILAYDGKTVTFSVTNRETGEKEPVSLPAMEFIRRFLFHVLPKGFTRVRYSGFLSNARKTRKLQSIYRQLHLPEYMPSPLTRASKRDLFLAIWNTDISICRCCGAQLIHLPRGQPLH
;
A
#
# COMPACT_ATOMS: atom_id res chain seq x y z
N MET A 1 15.53 -19.59 -34.76
CA MET A 1 15.31 -18.72 -33.61
C MET A 1 14.36 -19.47 -32.67
N GLU A 2 14.90 -20.16 -31.72
CA GLU A 2 14.12 -20.90 -30.73
C GLU A 2 13.38 -19.90 -29.81
N ARG A 3 12.07 -20.03 -29.83
CA ARG A 3 11.22 -19.37 -28.83
C ARG A 3 11.56 -20.03 -27.50
N SER A 4 12.30 -19.34 -26.63
CA SER A 4 12.37 -19.74 -25.23
C SER A 4 10.93 -19.89 -24.73
N ALA A 5 10.61 -21.06 -24.22
CA ALA A 5 9.29 -21.35 -23.61
C ALA A 5 8.95 -20.22 -22.61
N PRO A 6 7.73 -19.72 -22.57
CA PRO A 6 7.35 -18.70 -21.60
C PRO A 6 7.63 -19.26 -20.21
N ASP A 7 8.38 -18.48 -19.42
CA ASP A 7 8.68 -18.70 -18.00
C ASP A 7 7.33 -18.87 -17.26
N SER A 8 6.85 -20.12 -17.18
CA SER A 8 5.44 -20.48 -16.95
C SER A 8 4.89 -20.02 -15.60
N GLY A 9 5.75 -19.68 -14.64
CA GLY A 9 5.34 -19.17 -13.33
C GLY A 9 5.24 -17.65 -13.23
N LYS A 10 5.92 -16.89 -14.09
CA LYS A 10 6.10 -15.44 -13.93
C LYS A 10 4.87 -14.59 -14.24
N TYR A 11 3.92 -15.11 -15.00
CA TYR A 11 2.77 -14.37 -15.50
C TYR A 11 1.43 -15.10 -15.29
N LEU A 12 1.33 -16.03 -14.36
CA LEU A 12 0.13 -16.84 -14.14
C LEU A 12 -1.13 -16.00 -13.88
N ILE A 13 -1.03 -14.92 -13.08
CA ILE A 13 -2.19 -14.05 -12.84
C ILE A 13 -2.66 -13.40 -14.15
N ARG A 14 -1.73 -12.96 -15.01
CA ARG A 14 -2.09 -12.44 -16.34
C ARG A 14 -2.81 -13.53 -17.16
N GLN A 15 -2.29 -14.76 -17.17
CA GLN A 15 -2.90 -15.86 -17.91
C GLN A 15 -4.33 -16.13 -17.44
N ILE A 16 -4.56 -16.22 -16.12
CA ILE A 16 -5.89 -16.40 -15.54
C ILE A 16 -6.85 -15.30 -16.01
N PHE A 17 -6.41 -14.03 -16.00
CA PHE A 17 -7.24 -12.91 -16.48
C PHE A 17 -7.45 -12.91 -17.99
N HIS A 18 -6.51 -13.44 -18.76
CA HIS A 18 -6.61 -13.57 -20.21
C HIS A 18 -7.63 -14.65 -20.60
N ASP A 19 -7.55 -15.81 -20.00
CA ASP A 19 -8.41 -16.95 -20.31
C ASP A 19 -9.89 -16.70 -19.99
N TYR A 20 -10.17 -15.82 -19.02
CA TYR A 20 -11.53 -15.46 -18.59
C TYR A 20 -11.96 -14.05 -19.01
N ARG A 21 -11.27 -13.41 -19.98
CA ARG A 21 -11.51 -12.02 -20.36
C ARG A 21 -12.96 -11.71 -20.66
N ASP A 22 -13.59 -12.51 -21.49
CA ASP A 22 -14.96 -12.30 -21.97
C ASP A 22 -15.98 -12.61 -20.87
N GLU A 23 -15.74 -13.67 -20.09
CA GLU A 23 -16.59 -14.06 -18.99
C GLU A 23 -16.58 -13.05 -17.82
N ILE A 24 -15.44 -12.41 -17.55
CA ILE A 24 -15.32 -11.35 -16.54
C ILE A 24 -16.32 -10.23 -16.82
N CYS A 25 -16.43 -9.80 -18.09
CA CYS A 25 -17.27 -8.67 -18.46
C CYS A 25 -18.76 -9.00 -18.44
N SER A 26 -19.12 -10.24 -18.79
CA SER A 26 -20.52 -10.70 -18.87
C SER A 26 -21.09 -11.18 -17.53
N SER A 27 -20.26 -11.83 -16.69
CA SER A 27 -20.74 -12.53 -15.49
C SER A 27 -20.57 -11.74 -14.18
N LEU A 28 -19.72 -10.70 -14.15
CA LEU A 28 -19.46 -9.93 -12.94
C LEU A 28 -20.00 -8.51 -13.03
N SER A 29 -20.73 -8.08 -11.99
CA SER A 29 -21.12 -6.67 -11.81
C SER A 29 -19.90 -5.86 -11.37
N LEU A 30 -19.19 -5.24 -12.31
CA LEU A 30 -17.93 -4.53 -12.11
C LEU A 30 -18.08 -3.04 -12.39
N THR A 31 -17.36 -2.23 -11.60
CA THR A 31 -17.14 -0.81 -11.91
C THR A 31 -16.20 -0.66 -13.12
N ASP A 32 -16.24 0.49 -13.80
CA ASP A 32 -15.35 0.77 -14.94
C ASP A 32 -13.87 0.66 -14.56
N THR A 33 -13.52 1.03 -13.32
CA THR A 33 -12.14 0.90 -12.82
C THR A 33 -11.73 -0.57 -12.71
N GLN A 34 -12.64 -1.45 -12.29
CA GLN A 34 -12.40 -2.89 -12.20
C GLN A 34 -12.31 -3.53 -13.59
N LYS A 35 -13.22 -3.18 -14.50
CA LYS A 35 -13.18 -3.64 -15.90
C LYS A 35 -11.86 -3.24 -16.57
N SER A 36 -11.47 -1.98 -16.44
CA SER A 36 -10.20 -1.47 -16.96
C SER A 36 -8.99 -2.19 -16.34
N ALA A 37 -9.03 -2.48 -15.04
CA ALA A 37 -7.93 -3.21 -14.38
C ALA A 37 -7.83 -4.66 -14.90
N ALA A 38 -8.95 -5.36 -15.05
CA ALA A 38 -9.00 -6.72 -15.58
C ALA A 38 -8.43 -6.79 -17.00
N LEU A 39 -8.92 -5.92 -17.89
CA LEU A 39 -8.44 -5.83 -19.27
C LEU A 39 -6.94 -5.52 -19.35
N MET A 40 -6.47 -4.51 -18.61
CA MET A 40 -5.06 -4.13 -18.64
C MET A 40 -4.14 -5.22 -18.06
N ILE A 41 -4.59 -5.96 -17.05
CA ILE A 41 -3.83 -7.08 -16.47
C ILE A 41 -3.74 -8.23 -17.49
N SER A 42 -4.83 -8.58 -18.16
CA SER A 42 -4.87 -9.66 -19.15
C SER A 42 -3.92 -9.44 -20.34
N MET A 43 -3.74 -8.19 -20.76
CA MET A 43 -2.87 -7.80 -21.87
C MET A 43 -1.42 -7.49 -21.47
N CYS A 44 -1.10 -7.49 -20.15
CA CYS A 44 0.20 -7.02 -19.68
C CYS A 44 1.35 -7.86 -20.21
N LYS A 45 2.34 -7.23 -20.87
CA LYS A 45 3.49 -7.92 -21.47
C LYS A 45 3.08 -8.89 -22.60
N THR A 46 2.06 -8.53 -23.38
CA THR A 46 1.65 -9.23 -24.60
C THR A 46 1.72 -8.30 -25.81
N ALA A 47 1.61 -8.88 -27.01
CA ALA A 47 1.56 -8.12 -28.27
C ALA A 47 0.37 -7.16 -28.34
N GLU A 48 -0.72 -7.48 -27.65
CA GLU A 48 -1.94 -6.65 -27.61
C GLU A 48 -1.72 -5.25 -27.01
N LEU A 49 -0.74 -5.07 -26.13
CA LEU A 49 -0.35 -3.74 -25.60
C LEU A 49 0.70 -3.06 -26.48
N GLY A 50 1.12 -3.69 -27.58
CA GLY A 50 2.22 -3.22 -28.41
C GLY A 50 3.59 -3.51 -27.79
N PHE A 51 4.61 -2.98 -28.39
CA PHE A 51 6.00 -3.24 -28.03
C PHE A 51 6.85 -1.97 -28.09
N ASN A 52 7.97 -2.01 -27.37
CA ASN A 52 9.07 -1.06 -27.53
C ASN A 52 10.15 -1.77 -28.32
N ALA A 53 10.61 -1.15 -29.40
CA ALA A 53 11.69 -1.66 -30.21
C ALA A 53 12.93 -0.81 -30.00
N SER A 54 14.09 -1.47 -30.01
CA SER A 54 15.38 -0.81 -30.08
C SER A 54 16.29 -1.56 -31.08
N VAL A 55 17.13 -0.84 -31.76
CA VAL A 55 18.08 -1.37 -32.72
C VAL A 55 19.47 -1.29 -32.12
N CYS A 56 20.13 -2.42 -32.02
CA CYS A 56 21.57 -2.48 -31.72
C CYS A 56 22.34 -2.62 -33.04
N PRO A 57 23.34 -1.78 -33.30
CA PRO A 57 24.15 -1.90 -34.53
C PRO A 57 24.79 -3.27 -34.73
N ASN A 58 25.15 -3.93 -33.64
CA ASN A 58 25.85 -5.21 -33.66
C ASN A 58 24.94 -6.43 -33.49
N CYS A 59 23.85 -6.31 -32.72
CA CYS A 59 23.01 -7.45 -32.33
C CYS A 59 21.62 -7.45 -33.01
N GLY A 60 21.30 -6.42 -33.78
CA GLY A 60 20.01 -6.31 -34.47
C GLY A 60 18.87 -5.79 -33.58
N ILE A 61 17.63 -6.09 -33.99
CA ILE A 61 16.42 -5.56 -33.36
C ILE A 61 16.11 -6.30 -32.08
N GLN A 62 15.82 -5.54 -31.02
CA GLN A 62 15.36 -6.04 -29.73
C GLN A 62 13.92 -5.57 -29.47
N LEU A 63 13.01 -6.51 -29.21
CA LEU A 63 11.61 -6.22 -28.96
C LEU A 63 11.26 -6.53 -27.49
N HIS A 64 10.58 -5.59 -26.86
CA HIS A 64 10.07 -5.74 -25.50
C HIS A 64 8.59 -5.39 -25.43
N TYR A 65 7.75 -6.34 -25.12
CA TYR A 65 6.30 -6.10 -24.95
C TYR A 65 6.02 -5.08 -23.86
N ALA A 66 5.06 -4.21 -24.15
CA ALA A 66 4.72 -3.10 -23.28
C ALA A 66 4.12 -3.57 -21.93
N SER A 67 4.42 -2.84 -20.87
CA SER A 67 3.81 -3.02 -19.55
C SER A 67 2.49 -2.26 -19.47
N CYS A 68 1.48 -2.82 -18.82
CA CYS A 68 0.18 -2.15 -18.64
C CYS A 68 0.25 -0.96 -17.68
N ASN A 69 1.26 -0.86 -16.84
CA ASN A 69 1.44 0.16 -15.80
C ASN A 69 0.24 0.31 -14.85
N ASN A 70 -0.68 -0.67 -14.84
CA ASN A 70 -1.80 -0.65 -13.91
C ASN A 70 -1.31 -0.90 -12.48
N ARG A 71 -1.74 -0.05 -11.55
CA ARG A 71 -1.33 -0.14 -10.13
C ARG A 71 -1.78 -1.41 -9.41
N ASN A 72 -2.69 -2.19 -10.01
CA ASN A 72 -3.14 -3.47 -9.47
C ASN A 72 -2.46 -4.66 -10.15
N CYS A 73 -1.65 -4.43 -11.20
CA CYS A 73 -0.97 -5.49 -11.93
C CYS A 73 0.25 -6.00 -11.16
N PRO A 74 0.32 -7.29 -10.79
CA PRO A 74 1.46 -7.86 -10.06
C PRO A 74 2.78 -7.75 -10.81
N CYS A 75 2.74 -7.74 -12.15
CA CYS A 75 3.95 -7.64 -12.99
C CYS A 75 4.55 -6.23 -13.03
N CYS A 76 3.72 -5.18 -12.75
CA CYS A 76 4.13 -3.79 -12.93
C CYS A 76 4.53 -3.09 -11.61
N GLN A 77 4.29 -3.71 -10.46
CA GLN A 77 4.46 -3.01 -9.17
C GLN A 77 5.92 -2.90 -8.71
N TRP A 78 6.78 -3.86 -9.06
CA TRP A 78 8.14 -3.89 -8.54
C TRP A 78 8.98 -2.65 -8.91
N PRO A 79 9.02 -2.17 -10.18
CA PRO A 79 9.74 -0.94 -10.54
C PRO A 79 9.22 0.29 -9.80
N SER A 80 7.89 0.41 -9.67
CA SER A 80 7.27 1.52 -8.94
C SER A 80 7.63 1.50 -7.45
N GLN A 81 7.74 0.31 -6.85
CA GLN A 81 8.18 0.12 -5.48
C GLN A 81 9.62 0.59 -5.27
N GLN A 82 10.54 0.16 -6.12
CA GLN A 82 11.94 0.55 -6.01
C GLN A 82 12.13 2.07 -6.19
N GLY A 83 11.49 2.65 -7.20
CA GLY A 83 11.50 4.09 -7.40
C GLY A 83 10.97 4.87 -6.19
N TRP A 84 9.90 4.39 -5.55
CA TRP A 84 9.34 5.00 -4.34
C TRP A 84 10.30 4.93 -3.14
N ILE A 85 10.99 3.78 -2.95
CA ILE A 85 12.01 3.61 -1.90
C ILE A 85 13.12 4.64 -2.08
N LEU A 86 13.70 4.69 -3.27
CA LEU A 86 14.81 5.59 -3.58
C LEU A 86 14.45 7.07 -3.40
N GLN A 87 13.21 7.44 -3.76
CA GLN A 87 12.71 8.79 -3.57
C GLN A 87 12.54 9.18 -2.10
N ARG A 88 12.37 8.23 -1.18
CA ARG A 88 12.03 8.47 0.23
C ARG A 88 13.08 8.04 1.23
N LYS A 89 14.14 7.41 0.74
CA LYS A 89 15.24 6.97 1.62
C LYS A 89 15.80 8.13 2.47
N ASN A 90 15.88 9.32 1.88
CA ASN A 90 16.37 10.52 2.57
C ASN A 90 15.35 11.14 3.55
N GLU A 91 14.08 10.66 3.56
CA GLU A 91 13.05 11.17 4.47
C GLU A 91 13.10 10.50 5.85
N VAL A 92 13.95 9.50 6.03
CA VAL A 92 14.19 8.83 7.31
C VAL A 92 15.22 9.62 8.12
N ILE A 93 14.82 10.03 9.31
CA ILE A 93 15.72 10.72 10.26
C ILE A 93 16.59 9.66 10.92
N PRO A 94 17.93 9.79 10.89
CA PRO A 94 18.84 8.88 11.57
C PRO A 94 18.62 8.86 13.09
N ASP A 95 19.03 7.78 13.74
CA ASP A 95 19.13 7.60 15.19
C ASP A 95 17.85 7.79 15.99
N ILE A 96 16.69 7.74 15.31
CA ILE A 96 15.40 7.65 15.99
C ILE A 96 14.70 6.32 15.65
N PRO A 97 13.91 5.75 16.57
CA PRO A 97 13.16 4.56 16.26
C PRO A 97 11.98 4.86 15.33
N TYR A 98 11.59 3.84 14.56
CA TYR A 98 10.38 3.83 13.74
C TYR A 98 9.53 2.62 14.09
N TYR A 99 8.23 2.81 14.16
CA TYR A 99 7.29 1.77 14.58
C TYR A 99 6.33 1.43 13.45
N HIS A 100 6.25 0.15 13.11
CA HIS A 100 5.20 -0.35 12.21
C HIS A 100 4.01 -0.77 13.05
N ILE A 101 2.93 -0.03 12.93
CA ILE A 101 1.66 -0.31 13.58
C ILE A 101 0.56 -0.61 12.57
N ILE A 102 -0.41 -1.41 12.98
CA ILE A 102 -1.59 -1.74 12.17
C ILE A 102 -2.83 -1.40 12.97
N LEU A 103 -3.77 -0.69 12.35
CA LEU A 103 -5.11 -0.47 12.88
C LEU A 103 -6.13 -1.08 11.93
N THR A 104 -7.01 -1.94 12.48
CA THR A 104 -7.98 -2.74 11.72
C THR A 104 -9.38 -2.45 12.22
N VAL A 105 -10.32 -2.29 11.28
CA VAL A 105 -11.75 -2.19 11.60
C VAL A 105 -12.40 -3.57 11.70
N PRO A 106 -13.48 -3.74 12.47
CA PRO A 106 -14.25 -4.98 12.53
C PRO A 106 -14.81 -5.38 11.16
N HIS A 107 -14.98 -6.68 10.96
CA HIS A 107 -15.56 -7.23 9.72
C HIS A 107 -16.99 -6.76 9.47
N ASP A 108 -17.75 -6.51 10.52
CA ASP A 108 -19.13 -6.04 10.45
C ASP A 108 -19.28 -4.67 9.75
N LEU A 109 -18.19 -3.87 9.70
CA LEU A 109 -18.12 -2.65 8.91
C LEU A 109 -17.87 -2.88 7.41
N ASN A 110 -17.47 -4.08 6.98
CA ASN A 110 -17.09 -4.32 5.60
C ASN A 110 -18.22 -4.03 4.59
N PRO A 111 -19.49 -4.43 4.81
CA PRO A 111 -20.58 -4.11 3.88
C PRO A 111 -20.77 -2.61 3.71
N LEU A 112 -20.74 -1.86 4.81
CA LEU A 112 -20.90 -0.40 4.81
C LEU A 112 -19.72 0.29 4.12
N ILE A 113 -18.48 -0.14 4.40
CA ILE A 113 -17.28 0.39 3.75
C ILE A 113 -17.34 0.11 2.25
N ARG A 114 -17.76 -1.08 1.84
CA ARG A 114 -17.84 -1.47 0.43
C ARG A 114 -18.74 -0.54 -0.39
N LEU A 115 -19.89 -0.21 0.12
CA LEU A 115 -20.83 0.71 -0.54
C LEU A 115 -20.35 2.16 -0.53
N ASN A 116 -19.45 2.51 0.39
CA ASN A 116 -18.98 3.88 0.61
C ASN A 116 -17.44 4.01 0.52
N GLU A 117 -16.78 3.22 -0.33
CA GLU A 117 -15.31 3.10 -0.34
C GLU A 117 -14.61 4.45 -0.43
N LYS A 118 -14.99 5.30 -1.37
CA LYS A 118 -14.33 6.60 -1.57
C LYS A 118 -14.36 7.46 -0.31
N THR A 119 -15.47 7.45 0.41
CA THR A 119 -15.67 8.23 1.64
C THR A 119 -15.04 7.54 2.84
N LEU A 120 -15.44 6.30 3.14
CA LEU A 120 -15.05 5.61 4.38
C LEU A 120 -13.58 5.19 4.40
N LEU A 121 -12.99 4.79 3.27
CA LEU A 121 -11.55 4.54 3.21
C LEU A 121 -10.73 5.83 3.41
N GLY A 122 -11.24 6.96 2.92
CA GLY A 122 -10.65 8.27 3.20
C GLY A 122 -10.71 8.61 4.69
N LYS A 123 -11.81 8.30 5.36
CA LYS A 123 -11.99 8.50 6.81
C LYS A 123 -11.17 7.52 7.64
N LEU A 124 -11.02 6.27 7.17
CA LEU A 124 -10.14 5.29 7.79
C LEU A 124 -8.70 5.83 7.92
N PHE A 125 -8.14 6.43 6.87
CA PHE A 125 -6.85 7.09 6.93
C PHE A 125 -6.80 8.26 7.93
N SER A 126 -7.78 9.16 7.87
CA SER A 126 -7.78 10.35 8.74
C SER A 126 -8.00 9.97 10.21
N CYS A 127 -8.88 9.04 10.52
CA CYS A 127 -9.10 8.57 11.90
C CYS A 127 -7.88 7.86 12.47
N SER A 128 -7.21 7.01 11.66
CA SER A 128 -5.99 6.31 12.07
C SER A 128 -4.85 7.28 12.39
N SER A 129 -4.53 8.18 11.46
CA SER A 129 -3.43 9.14 11.66
C SER A 129 -3.75 10.15 12.75
N GLN A 130 -5.00 10.61 12.85
CA GLN A 130 -5.39 11.56 13.89
C GLN A 130 -5.36 10.95 15.28
N ALA A 131 -5.72 9.65 15.43
CA ALA A 131 -5.61 8.96 16.71
C ALA A 131 -4.15 8.91 17.19
N VAL A 132 -3.20 8.61 16.29
CA VAL A 132 -1.76 8.65 16.62
C VAL A 132 -1.34 10.07 16.99
N ILE A 133 -1.69 11.08 16.17
CA ILE A 133 -1.29 12.47 16.37
C ILE A 133 -1.82 13.01 17.71
N ASP A 134 -3.08 12.74 18.05
CA ASP A 134 -3.69 13.26 19.26
C ASP A 134 -3.03 12.71 20.52
N LEU A 135 -2.74 11.39 20.55
CA LEU A 135 -1.99 10.81 21.64
C LEU A 135 -0.55 11.32 21.69
N CYS A 136 0.11 11.45 20.55
CA CYS A 136 1.50 11.94 20.50
C CYS A 136 1.65 13.38 20.98
N ARG A 137 0.62 14.22 20.82
CA ARG A 137 0.61 15.61 21.33
C ARG A 137 0.63 15.69 22.85
N ASP A 138 0.14 14.67 23.53
CA ASP A 138 0.16 14.61 24.98
C ASP A 138 1.60 14.52 25.48
N ARG A 139 1.97 15.43 26.40
CA ARG A 139 3.32 15.48 27.00
C ARG A 139 3.67 14.24 27.80
N ARG A 140 2.67 13.50 28.27
CA ARG A 140 2.89 12.21 28.94
C ARG A 140 3.52 11.18 28.00
N PHE A 141 3.29 11.33 26.69
CA PHE A 141 3.85 10.46 25.65
C PHE A 141 4.99 11.15 24.90
N LEU A 142 4.76 11.64 23.68
CA LEU A 142 5.79 12.31 22.89
C LEU A 142 5.84 13.82 23.13
N GLY A 143 4.69 14.48 23.34
CA GLY A 143 4.58 15.95 23.41
C GLY A 143 4.81 16.65 22.07
N ALA A 144 4.71 15.91 20.97
CA ALA A 144 5.03 16.38 19.63
C ALA A 144 4.23 15.63 18.56
N VAL A 145 4.20 16.18 17.34
CA VAL A 145 3.53 15.55 16.19
C VAL A 145 4.54 14.75 15.38
N PRO A 146 4.44 13.43 15.32
CA PRO A 146 5.38 12.57 14.61
C PRO A 146 5.21 12.66 13.08
N GLY A 147 6.18 12.11 12.34
CA GLY A 147 6.01 11.78 10.93
C GLY A 147 5.32 10.45 10.77
N ILE A 148 4.31 10.39 9.90
CA ILE A 148 3.53 9.18 9.66
C ILE A 148 3.42 8.92 8.17
N VAL A 149 3.74 7.70 7.74
CA VAL A 149 3.41 7.17 6.41
C VAL A 149 2.38 6.06 6.58
N SER A 150 1.23 6.21 5.96
CA SER A 150 0.10 5.29 6.08
C SER A 150 -0.20 4.62 4.74
N VAL A 151 -0.48 3.30 4.76
CA VAL A 151 -0.81 2.48 3.59
C VAL A 151 -2.08 1.69 3.86
N LEU A 152 -3.04 1.77 2.94
CA LEU A 152 -4.28 1.01 3.01
C LEU A 152 -4.10 -0.38 2.42
N HIS A 153 -4.53 -1.40 3.16
CA HIS A 153 -4.81 -2.73 2.65
C HIS A 153 -6.29 -3.08 2.85
N THR A 154 -6.84 -3.81 1.90
CA THR A 154 -8.26 -4.18 1.88
C THR A 154 -8.49 -5.69 1.91
N TRP A 155 -7.42 -6.51 2.01
CA TRP A 155 -7.46 -7.97 1.87
C TRP A 155 -6.80 -8.74 2.99
N LYS A 156 -7.28 -9.96 3.23
CA LYS A 156 -6.57 -11.06 3.88
C LYS A 156 -5.73 -11.83 2.86
N GLN A 157 -4.90 -12.77 3.34
CA GLN A 157 -4.09 -13.62 2.46
C GLN A 157 -4.92 -14.51 1.51
N ASN A 158 -6.15 -14.87 1.89
CA ASN A 158 -7.11 -15.62 1.08
C ASN A 158 -8.01 -14.73 0.20
N LEU A 159 -7.61 -13.48 0.00
CA LEU A 159 -8.31 -12.48 -0.82
C LEU A 159 -9.71 -12.08 -0.31
N LEU A 160 -10.05 -12.40 0.93
CA LEU A 160 -11.30 -11.91 1.54
C LEU A 160 -11.13 -10.46 2.04
N PRO A 161 -12.23 -9.68 2.09
CA PRO A 161 -12.20 -8.30 2.58
C PRO A 161 -11.66 -8.17 4.00
N HIS A 162 -10.72 -7.24 4.18
CA HIS A 162 -10.12 -6.94 5.48
C HIS A 162 -9.48 -5.57 5.46
N TYR A 163 -10.21 -4.56 5.89
CA TYR A 163 -9.75 -3.18 5.81
C TYR A 163 -8.87 -2.83 7.01
N HIS A 164 -7.64 -2.43 6.73
CA HIS A 164 -6.68 -2.03 7.75
C HIS A 164 -5.65 -1.05 7.19
N ILE A 165 -5.10 -0.23 8.08
CA ILE A 165 -4.04 0.72 7.77
C ILE A 165 -2.74 0.24 8.38
N HIS A 166 -1.72 0.07 7.55
CA HIS A 166 -0.33 -0.02 7.97
C HIS A 166 0.24 1.38 8.12
N MET A 167 0.90 1.65 9.23
CA MET A 167 1.54 2.95 9.47
C MET A 167 2.99 2.74 9.93
N ILE A 168 3.91 3.53 9.36
CA ILE A 168 5.21 3.76 9.97
C ILE A 168 5.15 5.11 10.68
N VAL A 169 5.42 5.08 11.97
CA VAL A 169 5.39 6.23 12.87
C VAL A 169 6.80 6.47 13.40
N SER A 170 7.31 7.71 13.25
CA SER A 170 8.61 8.07 13.81
C SER A 170 8.55 8.21 15.34
N GLY A 171 9.58 7.75 16.04
CA GLY A 171 9.76 7.95 17.50
C GLY A 171 10.25 9.35 17.86
N GLY A 172 9.99 10.31 17.00
CA GLY A 172 10.25 11.73 17.22
C GLY A 172 9.27 12.59 16.44
N GLY A 173 9.12 13.86 16.82
CA GLY A 173 8.16 14.78 16.21
C GLY A 173 8.45 16.25 16.47
N LEU A 174 7.66 17.12 15.85
CA LEU A 174 7.72 18.57 16.07
C LEU A 174 6.66 18.99 17.09
N ASN A 175 7.08 19.71 18.13
CA ASN A 175 6.18 20.34 19.09
C ASN A 175 5.55 21.62 18.49
N PRO A 176 4.61 22.30 19.18
CA PRO A 176 4.00 23.53 18.69
C PRO A 176 4.99 24.69 18.47
N LEU A 177 6.15 24.68 19.13
CA LEU A 177 7.21 25.67 18.96
C LEU A 177 8.15 25.34 17.78
N GLY A 178 7.91 24.23 17.06
CA GLY A 178 8.76 23.77 15.96
C GLY A 178 10.04 23.08 16.40
N GLN A 179 10.20 22.78 17.69
CA GLN A 179 11.33 22.03 18.20
C GLN A 179 11.14 20.54 17.97
N PHE A 180 12.20 19.84 17.58
CA PHE A 180 12.16 18.38 17.41
C PHE A 180 12.34 17.70 18.76
N ILE A 181 11.38 16.85 19.11
CA ILE A 181 11.37 16.06 20.32
C ILE A 181 11.59 14.61 19.95
N SER A 182 12.64 14.00 20.44
CA SER A 182 12.91 12.55 20.25
C SER A 182 12.39 11.76 21.44
N GLN A 183 11.86 10.58 21.16
CA GLN A 183 11.58 9.57 22.20
C GLN A 183 12.86 9.19 22.96
N ASN A 184 14.02 9.22 22.29
CA ASN A 184 15.32 8.87 22.85
C ASN A 184 16.03 10.05 23.54
N ASP A 185 15.36 11.18 23.75
CA ASP A 185 15.94 12.34 24.42
C ASP A 185 16.32 11.98 25.87
N PRO A 186 17.64 12.08 26.24
CA PRO A 186 18.11 11.74 27.58
C PRO A 186 17.53 12.63 28.69
N SER A 187 17.13 13.86 28.34
CA SER A 187 16.55 14.82 29.30
C SER A 187 15.14 14.43 29.75
N ARG A 188 14.50 13.52 29.01
CA ARG A 188 13.19 13.00 29.38
C ARG A 188 13.34 11.92 30.47
N ASN A 189 12.80 12.19 31.64
CA ASN A 189 12.88 11.29 32.78
C ASN A 189 12.07 9.99 32.52
N ARG A 190 12.70 9.01 31.83
CA ARG A 190 12.10 7.75 31.43
C ARG A 190 11.77 6.81 32.58
N LYS A 191 12.36 7.01 33.77
CA LYS A 191 12.07 6.17 34.96
C LYS A 191 10.61 6.18 35.39
N LYS A 192 9.80 7.12 34.83
CA LYS A 192 8.36 7.26 35.09
C LYS A 192 7.45 6.88 33.88
N GLN A 193 8.01 6.50 32.73
CA GLN A 193 7.18 6.09 31.60
C GLN A 193 7.08 4.57 31.59
N PRO A 194 5.85 4.00 31.57
CA PRO A 194 5.68 2.56 31.43
C PRO A 194 6.28 2.08 30.10
N GLU A 195 6.96 0.95 30.13
CA GLU A 195 7.35 0.25 28.91
C GLU A 195 6.09 -0.31 28.25
N PHE A 196 5.81 0.18 27.04
CA PHE A 196 4.74 -0.33 26.21
C PHE A 196 5.26 -1.40 25.25
N GLU A 197 4.35 -2.24 24.76
CA GLU A 197 4.62 -3.33 23.83
C GLU A 197 5.54 -2.89 22.69
N GLY A 198 6.63 -3.63 22.45
CA GLY A 198 7.60 -3.38 21.38
C GLY A 198 8.41 -2.08 21.53
N GLY A 199 8.49 -1.52 22.75
CA GLY A 199 9.18 -0.24 23.01
C GLY A 199 8.48 0.98 22.41
N PHE A 200 7.24 0.82 21.96
CA PHE A 200 6.43 1.93 21.42
C PHE A 200 6.05 2.88 22.55
N PHE A 201 6.07 4.16 22.28
CA PHE A 201 5.84 5.21 23.30
C PHE A 201 4.35 5.52 23.54
N LEU A 202 3.43 4.78 22.93
CA LEU A 202 1.98 4.90 23.15
C LEU A 202 1.38 3.57 23.61
N PRO A 203 0.41 3.59 24.55
CA PRO A 203 -0.33 2.40 24.90
C PRO A 203 -1.28 1.99 23.77
N MET A 204 -1.09 0.81 23.20
CA MET A 204 -1.87 0.33 22.05
C MET A 204 -3.37 0.23 22.36
N ALA A 205 -3.76 -0.10 23.59
CA ALA A 205 -5.17 -0.11 23.99
C ALA A 205 -5.80 1.28 23.88
N ALA A 206 -5.12 2.33 24.37
CA ALA A 206 -5.62 3.71 24.28
C ALA A 206 -5.69 4.17 22.81
N LEU A 207 -4.67 3.85 22.01
CA LEU A 207 -4.65 4.17 20.58
C LEU A 207 -5.81 3.49 19.83
N THR A 208 -6.03 2.22 20.09
CA THR A 208 -7.11 1.44 19.46
C THR A 208 -8.48 1.97 19.85
N ASN A 209 -8.69 2.31 21.13
CA ASN A 209 -9.94 2.90 21.62
C ASN A 209 -10.20 4.29 21.01
N LEU A 210 -9.16 5.13 20.91
CA LEU A 210 -9.30 6.44 20.30
C LEU A 210 -9.60 6.32 18.79
N PHE A 211 -8.95 5.41 18.11
CA PHE A 211 -9.24 5.11 16.70
C PHE A 211 -10.68 4.64 16.51
N ARG A 212 -11.15 3.69 17.36
CA ARG A 212 -12.54 3.23 17.38
C ARG A 212 -13.51 4.40 17.55
N GLY A 213 -13.33 5.23 18.59
CA GLY A 213 -14.17 6.39 18.86
C GLY A 213 -14.28 7.32 17.64
N LYS A 214 -13.12 7.73 17.09
CA LYS A 214 -13.08 8.60 15.90
C LYS A 214 -13.80 7.99 14.69
N MET A 215 -13.60 6.70 14.44
CA MET A 215 -14.23 6.03 13.29
C MET A 215 -15.74 5.92 13.50
N MET A 216 -16.20 5.56 14.70
CA MET A 216 -17.62 5.47 15.04
C MET A 216 -18.31 6.84 14.99
N ASP A 217 -17.67 7.91 15.46
CA ASP A 217 -18.19 9.27 15.35
C ASP A 217 -18.40 9.69 13.89
N VAL A 218 -17.44 9.36 13.03
CA VAL A 218 -17.56 9.62 11.59
C VAL A 218 -18.71 8.84 10.98
N VAL A 219 -18.82 7.54 11.24
CA VAL A 219 -19.86 6.68 10.70
C VAL A 219 -21.25 7.15 11.16
N LYS A 220 -21.44 7.40 12.46
CA LYS A 220 -22.68 7.92 13.03
C LYS A 220 -23.07 9.28 12.45
N ARG A 221 -22.10 10.18 12.28
CA ARG A 221 -22.33 11.51 11.69
C ARG A 221 -22.75 11.44 10.23
N LEU A 222 -22.10 10.58 9.44
CA LEU A 222 -22.44 10.39 8.03
C LEU A 222 -23.84 9.78 7.87
N TRP A 223 -24.20 8.82 8.72
CA TRP A 223 -25.53 8.22 8.74
C TRP A 223 -26.59 9.27 9.05
N ARG A 224 -26.44 10.04 10.14
CA ARG A 224 -27.38 11.12 10.52
C ARG A 224 -27.58 12.17 9.44
N LYS A 225 -26.60 12.34 8.55
CA LYS A 225 -26.67 13.28 7.42
C LYS A 225 -27.17 12.62 6.13
N ASN A 226 -27.57 11.36 6.15
CA ASN A 226 -27.96 10.57 4.97
C ASN A 226 -26.89 10.57 3.88
N LEU A 227 -25.61 10.53 4.26
CA LEU A 227 -24.46 10.54 3.36
C LEU A 227 -23.82 9.15 3.15
N LEU A 228 -24.49 8.09 3.61
CA LEU A 228 -24.08 6.71 3.42
C LEU A 228 -25.06 5.98 2.53
N ALA A 229 -24.54 5.27 1.52
CA ALA A 229 -25.26 4.18 0.89
C ALA A 229 -25.33 3.01 1.88
N LEU A 230 -26.52 2.52 2.16
CA LEU A 230 -26.75 1.49 3.17
C LEU A 230 -26.87 0.11 2.51
N PRO A 231 -26.36 -0.96 3.13
CA PRO A 231 -26.63 -2.31 2.70
C PRO A 231 -28.14 -2.61 2.70
N ASN A 232 -28.58 -3.52 1.84
CA ASN A 232 -29.97 -3.95 1.82
C ASN A 232 -30.39 -4.56 3.17
N GLY A 233 -31.63 -4.27 3.59
CA GLY A 233 -32.20 -4.73 4.85
C GLY A 233 -32.43 -3.60 5.85
N ASN A 234 -33.36 -3.83 6.79
CA ASN A 234 -33.83 -2.80 7.70
C ASN A 234 -32.83 -2.40 8.80
N THR A 235 -31.83 -3.24 9.06
CA THR A 235 -30.84 -3.03 10.15
C THR A 235 -30.13 -1.68 10.07
N TYR A 236 -29.90 -1.14 8.87
CA TYR A 236 -29.16 0.11 8.70
C TYR A 236 -30.06 1.33 8.47
N SER A 237 -31.29 1.14 8.01
CA SER A 237 -32.23 2.22 7.68
C SER A 237 -33.15 2.58 8.84
N ASP A 238 -33.47 1.60 9.70
CA ASP A 238 -34.25 1.83 10.92
C ASP A 238 -33.35 2.40 12.05
N PRO A 239 -33.78 3.45 12.77
CA PRO A 239 -33.02 4.04 13.88
C PRO A 239 -32.64 3.05 14.99
N ASN A 240 -33.54 2.12 15.35
CA ASN A 240 -33.26 1.11 16.38
C ASN A 240 -32.28 0.06 15.88
N GLY A 241 -32.46 -0.43 14.65
CA GLY A 241 -31.51 -1.34 14.00
C GLY A 241 -30.12 -0.70 13.86
N TRP A 242 -30.05 0.56 13.49
CA TRP A 242 -28.81 1.32 13.43
C TRP A 242 -28.14 1.48 14.81
N ALA A 243 -28.91 1.77 15.86
CA ALA A 243 -28.40 1.87 17.22
C ALA A 243 -27.80 0.54 17.68
N ALA A 244 -28.53 -0.56 17.48
CA ALA A 244 -28.06 -1.91 17.80
C ALA A 244 -26.80 -2.29 17.01
N PHE A 245 -26.73 -1.98 15.71
CA PHE A 245 -25.52 -2.17 14.90
C PHE A 245 -24.32 -1.36 15.45
N CYS A 246 -24.54 -0.09 15.81
CA CYS A 246 -23.49 0.71 16.41
C CYS A 246 -23.01 0.14 17.75
N GLU A 247 -23.92 -0.35 18.59
CA GLU A 247 -23.60 -0.98 19.87
C GLU A 247 -22.81 -2.27 19.68
N SER A 248 -23.21 -3.13 18.75
CA SER A 248 -22.46 -4.34 18.41
C SER A 248 -21.02 -4.05 18.00
N LEU A 249 -20.77 -2.96 17.25
CA LEU A 249 -19.43 -2.54 16.86
C LEU A 249 -18.57 -2.07 18.05
N TYR A 250 -19.17 -1.56 19.15
CA TYR A 250 -18.44 -1.28 20.38
C TYR A 250 -18.09 -2.56 21.15
N GLY A 251 -18.93 -3.59 21.09
CA GLY A 251 -18.68 -4.92 21.67
C GLY A 251 -17.68 -5.75 20.85
N THR A 252 -17.53 -5.49 19.57
CA THR A 252 -16.61 -6.20 18.69
C THR A 252 -15.18 -5.75 18.89
N LYS A 253 -14.21 -6.68 18.77
CA LYS A 253 -12.79 -6.39 18.91
C LYS A 253 -12.25 -5.56 17.75
N TRP A 254 -11.89 -4.33 18.02
CA TRP A 254 -11.02 -3.53 17.17
C TRP A 254 -9.56 -3.93 17.40
N VAL A 255 -8.77 -4.00 16.35
CA VAL A 255 -7.40 -4.50 16.48
C VAL A 255 -6.41 -3.39 16.19
N GLY A 256 -5.61 -3.08 17.20
CA GLY A 256 -4.39 -2.31 17.07
C GLY A 256 -3.22 -3.16 17.53
N LYS A 257 -2.12 -3.17 16.76
CA LYS A 257 -0.90 -3.87 17.16
C LYS A 257 0.36 -3.25 16.59
N ILE A 258 1.46 -3.40 17.31
CA ILE A 258 2.81 -3.15 16.83
C ILE A 258 3.28 -4.43 16.13
N VAL A 259 3.82 -4.27 14.92
CA VAL A 259 4.34 -5.42 14.13
C VAL A 259 5.84 -5.48 14.21
N LYS A 260 6.50 -4.31 14.14
CA LYS A 260 7.96 -4.24 14.12
C LYS A 260 8.44 -2.84 14.53
N THR A 261 9.58 -2.80 15.22
CA THR A 261 10.33 -1.59 15.54
C THR A 261 11.63 -1.56 14.74
N PHE A 262 12.05 -0.38 14.30
CA PHE A 262 13.27 -0.14 13.55
C PHE A 262 14.10 0.93 14.28
N ASN A 263 15.38 0.67 14.47
CA ASN A 263 16.30 1.60 15.13
C ASN A 263 17.08 2.39 14.08
N GLY A 264 16.50 3.50 13.59
CA GLY A 264 17.22 4.55 12.83
C GLY A 264 17.82 4.21 11.47
N ASN A 265 17.81 2.96 11.04
CA ASN A 265 18.55 2.49 9.87
C ASN A 265 17.64 2.34 8.66
N GLY A 266 17.39 3.33 7.86
CA GLY A 266 16.80 3.27 6.51
C GLY A 266 15.80 2.16 6.12
N ASN A 267 15.86 1.03 6.79
CA ASN A 267 15.06 -0.18 6.55
C ASN A 267 13.55 -0.01 6.77
N ALA A 268 13.11 1.02 7.52
CA ALA A 268 11.69 1.27 7.76
C ALA A 268 10.93 1.60 6.46
N ILE A 269 11.53 2.38 5.56
CA ILE A 269 10.95 2.72 4.26
C ILE A 269 10.96 1.51 3.33
N GLU A 270 12.06 0.77 3.26
CA GLU A 270 12.14 -0.46 2.47
C GLU A 270 11.12 -1.51 2.93
N TYR A 271 10.97 -1.64 4.23
CA TYR A 271 9.96 -2.53 4.81
C TYR A 271 8.54 -2.07 4.46
N LEU A 272 8.21 -0.78 4.62
CA LEU A 272 6.89 -0.25 4.30
C LEU A 272 6.58 -0.35 2.80
N ALA A 273 7.58 -0.21 1.94
CA ALA A 273 7.42 -0.34 0.50
C ALA A 273 6.86 -1.71 0.10
N ARG A 274 7.17 -2.78 0.84
CA ARG A 274 6.59 -4.11 0.63
C ARG A 274 5.08 -4.12 0.79
N TYR A 275 4.53 -3.20 1.60
CA TYR A 275 3.08 -3.02 1.79
C TYR A 275 2.49 -2.00 0.83
N THR A 276 3.24 -0.94 0.51
CA THR A 276 2.80 0.18 -0.35
C THR A 276 2.42 -0.28 -1.76
N PHE A 277 3.26 -1.13 -2.36
CA PHE A 277 3.10 -1.61 -3.73
C PHE A 277 2.58 -3.04 -3.81
N ARG A 278 2.18 -3.60 -2.68
CA ARG A 278 1.61 -4.95 -2.67
C ARG A 278 0.27 -4.95 -3.39
N THR A 279 0.13 -5.80 -4.39
CA THR A 279 -1.16 -6.20 -4.95
C THR A 279 -1.83 -7.19 -4.01
N ALA A 280 -3.11 -7.48 -4.21
CA ALA A 280 -3.84 -8.44 -3.38
C ALA A 280 -3.14 -9.81 -3.31
N ILE A 281 -2.52 -10.21 -4.43
CA ILE A 281 -1.68 -11.40 -4.50
C ILE A 281 -0.55 -11.19 -5.53
N SER A 282 0.60 -11.85 -5.34
CA SER A 282 1.72 -11.89 -6.30
C SER A 282 1.72 -13.19 -7.09
N ASN A 283 2.32 -13.18 -8.30
CA ASN A 283 2.48 -14.39 -9.10
C ASN A 283 3.21 -15.52 -8.32
N SER A 284 4.19 -15.18 -7.48
CA SER A 284 4.94 -16.14 -6.67
C SER A 284 4.10 -16.89 -5.63
N ARG A 285 2.88 -16.47 -5.38
CA ARG A 285 1.95 -17.17 -4.49
C ARG A 285 1.03 -18.14 -5.24
N ILE A 286 0.95 -18.06 -6.56
CA ILE A 286 0.20 -19.03 -7.35
C ILE A 286 1.03 -20.30 -7.43
N LEU A 287 0.46 -21.41 -6.98
CA LEU A 287 1.08 -22.73 -6.95
C LEU A 287 0.72 -23.53 -8.19
N ALA A 288 -0.55 -23.46 -8.62
CA ALA A 288 -1.06 -24.15 -9.80
C ALA A 288 -2.24 -23.42 -10.42
N TYR A 289 -2.41 -23.61 -11.74
CA TYR A 289 -3.57 -23.19 -12.51
C TYR A 289 -3.79 -24.18 -13.64
N ASP A 290 -4.95 -24.82 -13.70
CA ASP A 290 -5.31 -25.87 -14.66
C ASP A 290 -6.33 -25.41 -15.72
N GLY A 291 -6.56 -24.11 -15.84
CA GLY A 291 -7.59 -23.53 -16.71
C GLY A 291 -8.94 -23.32 -16.03
N LYS A 292 -9.23 -23.99 -14.91
CA LYS A 292 -10.50 -23.89 -14.17
C LYS A 292 -10.31 -23.51 -12.70
N THR A 293 -9.27 -24.02 -12.08
CA THR A 293 -8.98 -23.85 -10.65
C THR A 293 -7.64 -23.16 -10.46
N VAL A 294 -7.62 -22.17 -9.57
CA VAL A 294 -6.40 -21.47 -9.13
C VAL A 294 -6.05 -21.92 -7.72
N THR A 295 -4.89 -22.52 -7.56
CA THR A 295 -4.33 -22.88 -6.25
C THR A 295 -3.22 -21.92 -5.87
N PHE A 296 -3.30 -21.34 -4.67
CA PHE A 296 -2.31 -20.38 -4.19
C PHE A 296 -1.98 -20.57 -2.70
N SER A 297 -0.80 -20.14 -2.28
CA SER A 297 -0.34 -20.28 -0.91
C SER A 297 -0.90 -19.21 0.01
N VAL A 298 -1.34 -19.61 1.20
CA VAL A 298 -1.76 -18.79 2.32
C VAL A 298 -0.93 -19.17 3.54
N THR A 299 -0.46 -18.20 4.32
CA THR A 299 0.23 -18.50 5.59
C THR A 299 -0.78 -18.61 6.70
N ASN A 300 -0.86 -19.74 7.34
CA ASN A 300 -1.60 -19.93 8.58
C ASN A 300 -0.99 -19.02 9.66
N ARG A 301 -1.81 -18.28 10.38
CA ARG A 301 -1.34 -17.31 11.38
C ARG A 301 -0.95 -17.95 12.70
N GLU A 302 -1.45 -19.13 12.96
CA GLU A 302 -1.22 -19.86 14.21
C GLU A 302 0.06 -20.70 14.11
N THR A 303 0.23 -21.43 13.00
CA THR A 303 1.39 -22.30 12.78
C THR A 303 2.55 -21.59 12.07
N GLY A 304 2.28 -20.51 11.35
CA GLY A 304 3.27 -19.84 10.48
C GLY A 304 3.52 -20.57 9.15
N GLU A 305 2.92 -21.74 8.94
CA GLU A 305 3.12 -22.59 7.77
C GLU A 305 2.34 -22.10 6.55
N LYS A 306 2.81 -22.47 5.36
CA LYS A 306 2.12 -22.19 4.12
C LYS A 306 1.17 -23.32 3.76
N GLU A 307 -0.09 -23.00 3.59
CA GLU A 307 -1.16 -23.92 3.19
C GLU A 307 -1.67 -23.57 1.79
N PRO A 308 -1.98 -24.55 0.94
CA PRO A 308 -2.62 -24.32 -0.35
C PRO A 308 -4.12 -24.01 -0.17
N VAL A 309 -4.60 -23.02 -0.92
CA VAL A 309 -6.04 -22.70 -1.05
C VAL A 309 -6.39 -22.75 -2.52
N SER A 310 -7.41 -23.52 -2.87
CA SER A 310 -7.91 -23.65 -4.24
C SER A 310 -9.25 -22.96 -4.39
N LEU A 311 -9.43 -22.21 -5.49
CA LEU A 311 -10.66 -21.52 -5.85
C LEU A 311 -10.96 -21.74 -7.32
N PRO A 312 -12.26 -21.80 -7.73
CA PRO A 312 -12.62 -21.61 -9.12
C PRO A 312 -12.03 -20.30 -9.67
N ALA A 313 -11.56 -20.31 -10.92
CA ALA A 313 -10.85 -19.15 -11.50
C ALA A 313 -11.68 -17.86 -11.45
N MET A 314 -12.97 -17.92 -11.74
CA MET A 314 -13.88 -16.76 -11.65
C MET A 314 -14.02 -16.23 -10.23
N GLU A 315 -14.06 -17.11 -9.21
CA GLU A 315 -14.09 -16.68 -7.81
C GLU A 315 -12.76 -16.02 -7.38
N PHE A 316 -11.63 -16.57 -7.85
CA PHE A 316 -10.32 -15.94 -7.65
C PHE A 316 -10.28 -14.53 -8.27
N ILE A 317 -10.72 -14.38 -9.53
CA ILE A 317 -10.79 -13.11 -10.24
C ILE A 317 -11.72 -12.14 -9.50
N ARG A 318 -12.92 -12.59 -9.10
CA ARG A 318 -13.88 -11.77 -8.35
C ARG A 318 -13.27 -11.24 -7.06
N ARG A 319 -12.60 -12.10 -6.27
CA ARG A 319 -11.91 -11.69 -5.05
C ARG A 319 -10.75 -10.72 -5.35
N PHE A 320 -9.98 -10.96 -6.38
CA PHE A 320 -8.91 -10.05 -6.78
C PHE A 320 -9.44 -8.67 -7.15
N LEU A 321 -10.46 -8.61 -8.01
CA LEU A 321 -11.07 -7.36 -8.49
C LEU A 321 -11.78 -6.58 -7.38
N PHE A 322 -12.25 -7.26 -6.34
CA PHE A 322 -12.80 -6.62 -5.16
C PHE A 322 -11.83 -5.60 -4.53
N HIS A 323 -10.53 -5.82 -4.65
CA HIS A 323 -9.50 -4.96 -4.06
C HIS A 323 -8.98 -3.86 -5.00
N VAL A 324 -9.59 -3.72 -6.16
CA VAL A 324 -9.32 -2.60 -7.08
C VAL A 324 -10.02 -1.37 -6.55
N LEU A 325 -9.23 -0.43 -6.04
CA LEU A 325 -9.73 0.81 -5.43
C LEU A 325 -10.29 1.78 -6.47
N PRO A 326 -11.22 2.67 -6.09
CA PRO A 326 -11.80 3.67 -6.98
C PRO A 326 -10.74 4.50 -7.72
N LYS A 327 -11.10 4.99 -8.92
CA LYS A 327 -10.23 5.85 -9.73
C LYS A 327 -9.77 7.08 -8.92
N GLY A 328 -8.48 7.39 -8.99
CA GLY A 328 -7.90 8.54 -8.27
C GLY A 328 -7.70 8.33 -6.76
N PHE A 329 -8.14 7.21 -6.18
CA PHE A 329 -7.93 6.96 -4.75
C PHE A 329 -6.45 6.72 -4.43
N THR A 330 -5.89 7.53 -3.52
CA THR A 330 -4.49 7.44 -3.10
C THR A 330 -4.34 6.40 -1.98
N ARG A 331 -3.56 5.33 -2.27
CA ARG A 331 -3.31 4.21 -1.35
C ARG A 331 -2.32 4.54 -0.23
N VAL A 332 -1.45 5.53 -0.44
CA VAL A 332 -0.42 5.96 0.53
C VAL A 332 -0.68 7.40 0.93
N ARG A 333 -0.66 7.68 2.23
CA ARG A 333 -0.85 9.05 2.74
C ARG A 333 0.22 9.40 3.76
N TYR A 334 0.55 10.67 3.81
CA TYR A 334 1.56 11.25 4.69
C TYR A 334 0.90 12.20 5.68
N SER A 335 1.30 12.11 6.95
CA SER A 335 0.75 12.95 8.01
C SER A 335 1.85 13.46 8.95
N GLY A 336 1.51 14.37 9.84
CA GLY A 336 2.44 14.97 10.76
C GLY A 336 3.49 15.84 10.04
N PHE A 337 4.76 15.73 10.40
CA PHE A 337 5.81 16.49 9.73
C PHE A 337 6.10 15.99 8.30
N LEU A 338 5.73 14.74 7.98
CA LEU A 338 5.85 14.16 6.62
C LEU A 338 4.69 14.56 5.68
N SER A 339 3.68 15.31 6.14
CA SER A 339 2.62 15.76 5.24
C SER A 339 3.20 16.58 4.09
N ASN A 340 2.70 16.38 2.85
CA ASN A 340 3.27 16.99 1.63
C ASN A 340 3.37 18.51 1.70
N ALA A 341 2.43 19.17 2.40
CA ALA A 341 2.51 20.60 2.69
C ALA A 341 3.69 20.87 3.63
N ARG A 342 4.68 21.62 3.14
CA ARG A 342 5.87 22.06 3.90
C ARG A 342 6.80 20.91 4.38
N LYS A 343 6.72 19.69 3.81
CA LYS A 343 7.56 18.54 4.19
C LYS A 343 9.05 18.89 4.13
N THR A 344 9.52 19.39 3.00
CA THR A 344 10.93 19.76 2.81
C THR A 344 11.41 20.73 3.89
N ARG A 345 10.65 21.81 4.13
CA ARG A 345 11.00 22.80 5.15
C ARG A 345 11.04 22.20 6.56
N LYS A 346 10.10 21.30 6.88
CA LYS A 346 10.09 20.62 8.18
C LYS A 346 11.28 19.69 8.35
N LEU A 347 11.62 18.91 7.34
CA LEU A 347 12.78 18.02 7.39
C LEU A 347 14.09 18.82 7.48
N GLN A 348 14.24 19.90 6.71
CA GLN A 348 15.40 20.80 6.84
C GLN A 348 15.53 21.37 8.26
N SER A 349 14.43 21.80 8.87
CA SER A 349 14.43 22.28 10.25
C SER A 349 14.85 21.18 11.24
N ILE A 350 14.34 19.96 11.08
CA ILE A 350 14.68 18.81 11.94
C ILE A 350 16.17 18.46 11.80
N TYR A 351 16.66 18.33 10.58
CA TYR A 351 18.06 17.98 10.31
C TYR A 351 19.03 19.02 10.90
N ARG A 352 18.69 20.31 10.78
CA ARG A 352 19.47 21.39 11.40
C ARG A 352 19.49 21.27 12.93
N GLN A 353 18.35 21.01 13.58
CA GLN A 353 18.25 20.84 15.02
C GLN A 353 19.02 19.63 15.55
N LEU A 354 19.15 18.58 14.72
CA LEU A 354 19.88 17.36 15.04
C LEU A 354 21.36 17.40 14.60
N HIS A 355 21.83 18.54 14.11
CA HIS A 355 23.20 18.70 13.57
C HIS A 355 23.56 17.68 12.48
N LEU A 356 22.54 17.24 11.71
CA LEU A 356 22.71 16.35 10.57
C LEU A 356 23.09 17.15 9.31
N PRO A 357 23.68 16.50 8.28
CA PRO A 357 23.88 17.11 6.97
C PRO A 357 22.57 17.69 6.42
N GLU A 358 22.64 18.77 5.65
CA GLU A 358 21.43 19.44 5.14
C GLU A 358 20.51 18.45 4.41
N TYR A 359 19.22 18.46 4.77
CA TYR A 359 18.23 17.64 4.09
C TYR A 359 18.01 18.13 2.66
N MET A 360 18.30 17.25 1.71
CA MET A 360 18.00 17.46 0.29
C MET A 360 16.96 16.42 -0.18
N PRO A 361 15.88 16.85 -0.85
CA PRO A 361 14.96 15.91 -1.50
C PRO A 361 15.73 15.03 -2.49
N SER A 362 15.33 13.76 -2.59
CA SER A 362 15.94 12.85 -3.55
C SER A 362 15.87 13.42 -4.99
N PRO A 363 16.98 13.48 -5.73
CA PRO A 363 17.00 13.93 -7.12
C PRO A 363 16.12 13.04 -8.01
N LEU A 364 15.88 11.80 -7.59
CA LEU A 364 15.03 10.84 -8.30
C LEU A 364 13.54 11.17 -8.26
N THR A 365 13.11 12.17 -7.49
CA THR A 365 11.70 12.61 -7.44
C THR A 365 11.21 13.11 -8.80
N ARG A 366 12.11 13.63 -9.65
CA ARG A 366 11.84 14.12 -11.01
C ARG A 366 12.66 13.39 -12.07
N ALA A 367 13.22 12.24 -11.71
CA ALA A 367 14.11 11.47 -12.59
C ALA A 367 13.36 10.91 -13.81
N SER A 368 14.06 10.83 -14.93
CA SER A 368 13.59 10.12 -16.12
C SER A 368 13.46 8.61 -15.85
N LYS A 369 12.77 7.90 -16.74
CA LYS A 369 12.71 6.43 -16.66
C LYS A 369 14.12 5.81 -16.75
N ARG A 370 15.01 6.38 -17.59
CA ARG A 370 16.39 5.94 -17.71
C ARG A 370 17.14 6.06 -16.39
N ASP A 371 17.06 7.21 -15.73
CA ASP A 371 17.74 7.45 -14.46
C ASP A 371 17.22 6.53 -13.36
N LEU A 372 15.90 6.28 -13.33
CA LEU A 372 15.30 5.31 -12.40
C LEU A 372 15.80 3.88 -12.68
N PHE A 373 15.88 3.47 -13.94
CA PHE A 373 16.41 2.16 -14.30
C PHE A 373 17.90 2.03 -13.93
N LEU A 374 18.70 3.05 -14.20
CA LEU A 374 20.09 3.07 -13.80
C LEU A 374 20.25 2.98 -12.27
N ALA A 375 19.46 3.76 -11.52
CA ALA A 375 19.52 3.76 -10.06
C ALA A 375 19.03 2.46 -9.42
N ILE A 376 18.06 1.76 -10.03
CA ILE A 376 17.45 0.55 -9.47
C ILE A 376 18.27 -0.70 -9.84
N TRP A 377 18.74 -0.80 -11.08
CA TRP A 377 19.35 -2.03 -11.62
C TRP A 377 20.82 -1.89 -12.02
N ASN A 378 21.39 -0.71 -11.81
CA ASN A 378 22.70 -0.36 -12.36
C ASN A 378 22.78 -0.66 -13.88
N THR A 379 21.66 -0.41 -14.59
CA THR A 379 21.51 -0.75 -16.01
C THR A 379 21.10 0.47 -16.79
N ASP A 380 21.92 0.88 -17.72
CA ASP A 380 21.58 1.90 -18.71
C ASP A 380 20.74 1.25 -19.82
N ILE A 381 19.47 1.64 -19.92
CA ILE A 381 18.55 1.14 -20.94
C ILE A 381 18.87 1.66 -22.34
N SER A 382 19.80 2.60 -22.48
CA SER A 382 20.26 3.09 -23.77
C SER A 382 21.41 2.27 -24.33
N ILE A 383 21.93 1.28 -23.59
CA ILE A 383 23.06 0.45 -23.97
C ILE A 383 22.63 -1.00 -24.15
N CYS A 384 23.13 -1.65 -25.20
CA CYS A 384 22.89 -3.06 -25.47
C CYS A 384 23.52 -3.94 -24.39
N ARG A 385 22.75 -4.81 -23.76
CA ARG A 385 23.22 -5.72 -22.71
C ARG A 385 24.17 -6.82 -23.22
N CYS A 386 24.12 -7.11 -24.53
CA CYS A 386 24.98 -8.14 -25.13
C CYS A 386 26.37 -7.61 -25.48
N CYS A 387 26.44 -6.45 -26.14
CA CYS A 387 27.67 -5.96 -26.73
C CYS A 387 28.13 -4.58 -26.29
N GLY A 388 27.36 -3.90 -25.42
CA GLY A 388 27.70 -2.57 -24.93
C GLY A 388 27.46 -1.41 -25.91
N ALA A 389 27.02 -1.69 -27.14
CA ALA A 389 26.77 -0.64 -28.13
C ALA A 389 25.55 0.22 -27.75
N GLN A 390 25.54 1.48 -28.20
CA GLN A 390 24.41 2.41 -28.02
C GLN A 390 23.19 1.88 -28.78
N LEU A 391 22.03 1.83 -28.08
CA LEU A 391 20.76 1.43 -28.67
C LEU A 391 20.04 2.65 -29.29
N ILE A 392 19.49 2.45 -30.47
CA ILE A 392 18.56 3.38 -31.12
C ILE A 392 17.16 2.95 -30.76
N HIS A 393 16.45 3.74 -29.94
CA HIS A 393 15.07 3.47 -29.57
C HIS A 393 14.13 3.93 -30.68
N LEU A 394 13.32 3.01 -31.18
CA LEU A 394 12.30 3.30 -32.17
C LEU A 394 11.00 3.83 -31.48
N PRO A 395 10.16 4.57 -32.21
CA PRO A 395 8.82 4.90 -31.73
C PRO A 395 8.07 3.64 -31.28
N ARG A 396 7.22 3.76 -30.29
CA ARG A 396 6.43 2.63 -29.78
C ARG A 396 5.61 2.02 -30.92
N GLY A 397 5.83 0.74 -31.16
CA GLY A 397 5.07 -0.04 -32.12
C GLY A 397 3.61 -0.20 -31.68
N GLN A 398 2.69 -0.17 -32.66
CA GLN A 398 1.27 -0.38 -32.42
C GLN A 398 1.00 -1.85 -32.05
N PRO A 399 -0.15 -2.15 -31.40
CA PRO A 399 -0.59 -3.51 -31.19
C PRO A 399 -0.64 -4.28 -32.51
N LEU A 400 -0.18 -5.52 -32.51
CA LEU A 400 -0.42 -6.44 -33.60
C LEU A 400 -1.84 -6.97 -33.43
N HIS A 401 -2.72 -6.61 -34.32
CA HIS A 401 -4.10 -7.10 -34.40
C HIS A 401 -4.13 -8.47 -35.04
#